data_9788290dfeff9b06c3d92b677b84d32f
#
_entry.id   9788290dfeff9b06c3d92b677b84d32f
#
_cell.length_a   1.000
_cell.length_b   1.000
_cell.length_c   1.000
_cell.angle_alpha   90.00
_cell.angle_beta   90.00
_cell.angle_gamma   90.00
#
_symmetry.space_group_name_H-M   'P 1'
#
loop_
_entity.id
_entity.type
_entity.pdbx_description
1 polymer ?
#
loop_
_entity_poly.entity_id
_entity_poly.type
_entity_poly.pdbx_seq_one_letter_code
_entity_poly.pdbx_strand_id
1 'polypeptide(L)'
;MTLPKTMRAMLLDAPRSPLRLAEIPVPQPGPGQVLLKVRACGVCHTDLHIVDGELTEPKLPLVLGHQIVGTVVGRGAGAGRFRTGERVGVPWLGSTDGTCPACRRGQENLCDHPVFTGYSVDGGFAEYTVADERFCFPLPDAYADVDAAPLLCAGLIGYRTYRMAGENVEALGFYGFGAAAHLIAQVARFEGKKIYAFTRPGDRAAQEFALRQGADWAGDSTVAPPEPLDAALIFAPVGPLVVEALKAVRKGGVVVCGGIHMSDIPSFPYALLWEERVVRSVANLTRRDGEEFFAVAPKVPVRAEVQTFPLEAADQALNLLRSGGLTGAAVLVV
;
A
#
# COMPACT_ATOMS: atom_id res chain seq x y z
N MET A 1 21.85 4.91 24.51
CA MET A 1 21.33 3.60 24.94
C MET A 1 22.10 2.52 24.23
N THR A 2 22.55 1.50 24.96
CA THR A 2 23.17 0.30 24.34
C THR A 2 22.07 -0.51 23.67
N LEU A 3 22.23 -0.87 22.41
CA LEU A 3 21.30 -1.73 21.69
C LEU A 3 21.35 -3.17 22.27
N PRO A 4 20.22 -3.88 22.36
CA PRO A 4 20.21 -5.29 22.75
C PRO A 4 20.95 -6.13 21.69
N LYS A 5 21.44 -7.31 22.09
CA LYS A 5 22.09 -8.24 21.18
C LYS A 5 21.08 -9.02 20.33
N THR A 6 19.92 -9.31 20.91
CA THR A 6 18.82 -10.07 20.32
C THR A 6 17.52 -9.28 20.36
N MET A 7 16.56 -9.67 19.55
CA MET A 7 15.23 -9.06 19.41
C MET A 7 14.17 -10.13 19.20
N ARG A 8 12.92 -9.82 19.53
CA ARG A 8 11.77 -10.65 19.15
C ARG A 8 11.35 -10.35 17.72
N ALA A 9 11.00 -11.40 17.00
CA ALA A 9 10.49 -11.31 15.63
C ALA A 9 9.52 -12.47 15.34
N MET A 10 8.56 -12.21 14.44
CA MET A 10 7.68 -13.23 13.89
C MET A 10 8.27 -13.74 12.58
N LEU A 11 8.65 -15.01 12.54
CA LEU A 11 9.31 -15.64 11.40
C LEU A 11 8.36 -16.53 10.61
N LEU A 12 8.38 -16.39 9.30
CA LEU A 12 7.85 -17.35 8.35
C LEU A 12 8.99 -18.31 7.96
N ASP A 13 8.92 -19.56 8.41
CA ASP A 13 9.94 -20.57 8.10
C ASP A 13 9.72 -21.23 6.71
N ALA A 14 8.45 -21.35 6.29
CA ALA A 14 8.05 -21.86 4.98
C ALA A 14 6.69 -21.31 4.56
N PRO A 15 6.39 -21.20 3.25
CA PRO A 15 5.04 -20.85 2.79
C PRO A 15 3.99 -21.82 3.35
N ARG A 16 2.79 -21.31 3.60
CA ARG A 16 1.66 -22.05 4.16
C ARG A 16 1.88 -22.60 5.58
N SER A 17 2.81 -22.00 6.31
CA SER A 17 3.02 -22.29 7.73
C SER A 17 2.64 -21.09 8.60
N PRO A 18 2.26 -21.30 9.87
CA PRO A 18 2.06 -20.20 10.80
C PRO A 18 3.37 -19.46 11.08
N LEU A 19 3.25 -18.19 11.44
CA LEU A 19 4.41 -17.43 11.90
C LEU A 19 4.86 -17.93 13.27
N ARG A 20 6.17 -17.99 13.48
CA ARG A 20 6.78 -18.41 14.73
C ARG A 20 7.46 -17.23 15.44
N LEU A 21 7.06 -16.96 16.67
CA LEU A 21 7.81 -16.02 17.51
C LEU A 21 9.20 -16.57 17.80
N ALA A 22 10.22 -15.78 17.54
CA ALA A 22 11.61 -16.14 17.74
C ALA A 22 12.41 -14.99 18.35
N GLU A 23 13.48 -15.34 19.03
CA GLU A 23 14.55 -14.43 19.42
C GLU A 23 15.69 -14.56 18.43
N ILE A 24 16.00 -13.48 17.71
CA ILE A 24 17.02 -13.44 16.66
C ILE A 24 18.00 -12.29 16.92
N PRO A 25 19.22 -12.31 16.35
CA PRO A 25 20.14 -11.19 16.48
C PRO A 25 19.57 -9.88 15.94
N VAL A 26 19.83 -8.75 16.62
CA VAL A 26 19.51 -7.42 16.08
C VAL A 26 20.35 -7.19 14.84
N PRO A 27 19.76 -6.84 13.69
CA PRO A 27 20.50 -6.65 12.44
C PRO A 27 21.42 -5.43 12.52
N GLN A 28 22.55 -5.50 11.81
CA GLN A 28 23.50 -4.39 11.71
C GLN A 28 23.26 -3.62 10.40
N PRO A 29 23.15 -2.28 10.43
CA PRO A 29 22.96 -1.51 9.21
C PRO A 29 24.22 -1.52 8.35
N GLY A 30 24.09 -1.94 7.10
CA GLY A 30 25.11 -1.84 6.07
C GLY A 30 25.30 -0.39 5.55
N PRO A 31 26.21 -0.19 4.57
CA PRO A 31 26.40 1.13 3.96
C PRO A 31 25.11 1.72 3.41
N GLY A 32 24.81 3.00 3.72
CA GLY A 32 23.60 3.70 3.31
C GLY A 32 22.31 3.24 4.00
N GLN A 33 22.41 2.35 4.97
CA GLN A 33 21.24 1.86 5.71
C GLN A 33 21.13 2.49 7.10
N VAL A 34 19.90 2.53 7.60
CA VAL A 34 19.56 2.89 8.97
C VAL A 34 19.02 1.69 9.73
N LEU A 35 19.35 1.57 11.02
CA LEU A 35 18.72 0.66 11.96
C LEU A 35 17.54 1.37 12.61
N LEU A 36 16.37 0.77 12.52
CA LEU A 36 15.13 1.28 13.07
C LEU A 36 14.70 0.44 14.27
N LYS A 37 14.32 1.08 15.36
CA LYS A 37 13.46 0.48 16.37
C LYS A 37 12.04 0.60 15.87
N VAL A 38 11.40 -0.53 15.57
CA VAL A 38 10.02 -0.57 15.09
C VAL A 38 9.07 -0.14 16.20
N ARG A 39 8.06 0.64 15.85
CA ARG A 39 7.01 1.15 16.72
C ARG A 39 5.66 0.57 16.35
N ALA A 40 5.42 0.47 15.04
CA ALA A 40 4.22 -0.12 14.48
C ALA A 40 4.53 -0.68 13.09
N CYS A 41 3.83 -1.75 12.71
CA CYS A 41 3.89 -2.29 11.36
C CYS A 41 2.49 -2.73 10.90
N GLY A 42 2.01 -2.20 9.79
CA GLY A 42 0.74 -2.60 9.22
C GLY A 42 0.80 -4.01 8.61
N VAL A 43 -0.36 -4.66 8.59
CA VAL A 43 -0.57 -5.99 7.99
C VAL A 43 -1.49 -5.83 6.78
N CYS A 44 -1.12 -6.38 5.63
CA CYS A 44 -1.93 -6.28 4.42
C CYS A 44 -2.00 -7.58 3.61
N HIS A 45 -2.75 -7.55 2.52
CA HIS A 45 -2.92 -8.72 1.64
C HIS A 45 -1.60 -9.21 1.03
N THR A 46 -0.60 -8.35 0.85
CA THR A 46 0.72 -8.79 0.37
C THR A 46 1.38 -9.75 1.35
N ASP A 47 1.23 -9.53 2.66
CA ASP A 47 1.74 -10.46 3.68
C ASP A 47 1.03 -11.82 3.58
N LEU A 48 -0.30 -11.83 3.32
CA LEU A 48 -1.06 -13.06 3.05
C LEU A 48 -0.56 -13.77 1.78
N HIS A 49 -0.36 -13.03 0.67
CA HIS A 49 0.15 -13.61 -0.57
C HIS A 49 1.51 -14.29 -0.38
N ILE A 50 2.37 -13.75 0.50
CA ILE A 50 3.66 -14.36 0.84
C ILE A 50 3.43 -15.64 1.68
N VAL A 51 2.62 -15.55 2.75
CA VAL A 51 2.33 -16.69 3.62
C VAL A 51 1.65 -17.80 2.84
N ASP A 52 0.73 -17.50 1.94
CA ASP A 52 -0.03 -18.48 1.16
C ASP A 52 0.79 -19.03 -0.04
N GLY A 53 2.00 -18.49 -0.28
CA GLY A 53 2.92 -18.94 -1.34
C GLY A 53 2.48 -18.54 -2.75
N GLU A 54 1.68 -17.50 -2.87
CA GLU A 54 1.25 -16.92 -4.15
C GLU A 54 2.34 -16.01 -4.74
N LEU A 55 3.15 -15.38 -3.88
CA LEU A 55 4.42 -14.75 -4.26
C LEU A 55 5.51 -15.80 -4.12
N THR A 56 6.10 -16.16 -5.25
CA THR A 56 7.14 -17.19 -5.33
C THR A 56 8.51 -16.62 -4.94
N GLU A 57 9.37 -17.46 -4.33
CA GLU A 57 10.77 -17.15 -4.01
C GLU A 57 11.00 -16.04 -2.95
N PRO A 58 10.24 -15.99 -1.83
CA PRO A 58 10.61 -15.12 -0.74
C PRO A 58 11.93 -15.56 -0.11
N LYS A 59 12.66 -14.61 0.51
CA LYS A 59 13.73 -14.99 1.44
C LYS A 59 13.14 -15.86 2.56
N LEU A 60 13.74 -16.97 2.90
CA LEU A 60 13.32 -17.83 4.02
C LEU A 60 14.53 -18.25 4.89
N PRO A 61 14.39 -18.30 6.23
CA PRO A 61 13.25 -17.75 7.00
C PRO A 61 13.11 -16.24 6.82
N LEU A 62 11.88 -15.70 6.95
CA LEU A 62 11.57 -14.33 6.65
C LEU A 62 10.81 -13.65 7.79
N VAL A 63 11.21 -12.44 8.15
CA VAL A 63 10.38 -11.52 8.91
C VAL A 63 9.51 -10.72 7.93
N LEU A 64 8.18 -10.89 8.01
CA LEU A 64 7.22 -10.16 7.18
C LEU A 64 7.09 -8.68 7.58
N GLY A 65 6.21 -7.96 6.89
CA GLY A 65 5.80 -6.60 7.23
C GLY A 65 6.58 -5.51 6.48
N HIS A 66 5.84 -4.70 5.74
CA HIS A 66 6.39 -3.66 4.86
C HIS A 66 5.69 -2.29 5.01
N GLN A 67 4.96 -2.10 6.09
CA GLN A 67 4.31 -0.83 6.45
C GLN A 67 4.88 -0.37 7.78
N ILE A 68 6.19 -0.10 7.80
CA ILE A 68 6.96 0.03 9.04
C ILE A 68 7.04 1.49 9.47
N VAL A 69 6.61 1.76 10.67
CA VAL A 69 6.91 3.02 11.38
C VAL A 69 7.96 2.72 12.43
N GLY A 70 9.08 3.42 12.37
CA GLY A 70 10.18 3.20 13.29
C GLY A 70 10.94 4.49 13.64
N THR A 71 11.76 4.38 14.67
CA THR A 71 12.69 5.44 15.09
C THR A 71 14.12 5.02 14.75
N VAL A 72 14.88 5.88 14.10
CA VAL A 72 16.29 5.64 13.79
C VAL A 72 17.10 5.52 15.08
N VAL A 73 17.76 4.37 15.29
CA VAL A 73 18.59 4.10 16.47
C VAL A 73 20.05 3.79 16.12
N GLY A 74 20.35 3.57 14.83
CA GLY A 74 21.69 3.33 14.34
C GLY A 74 21.81 3.70 12.86
N ARG A 75 23.04 3.88 12.36
CA ARG A 75 23.33 4.24 10.97
C ARG A 75 24.54 3.48 10.49
N GLY A 76 24.45 2.94 9.28
CA GLY A 76 25.59 2.39 8.57
C GLY A 76 26.52 3.45 7.99
N ALA A 77 27.65 3.02 7.45
CA ALA A 77 28.58 3.91 6.79
C ALA A 77 27.91 4.65 5.63
N GLY A 78 28.12 5.99 5.55
CA GLY A 78 27.56 6.84 4.49
C GLY A 78 26.09 7.19 4.65
N ALA A 79 25.36 6.64 5.62
CA ALA A 79 23.99 7.04 5.92
C ALA A 79 23.96 8.40 6.62
N GLY A 80 23.31 9.39 6.02
CA GLY A 80 23.30 10.77 6.49
C GLY A 80 21.96 11.49 6.34
N ARG A 81 20.97 10.86 5.69
CA ARG A 81 19.66 11.47 5.44
C ARG A 81 18.83 11.64 6.73
N PHE A 82 19.00 10.74 7.68
CA PHE A 82 18.27 10.78 8.95
C PHE A 82 19.22 10.77 10.14
N ARG A 83 18.81 11.46 11.22
CA ARG A 83 19.51 11.47 12.51
C ARG A 83 18.93 10.41 13.45
N THR A 84 19.74 9.95 14.40
CA THR A 84 19.23 9.12 15.50
C THR A 84 18.14 9.87 16.27
N GLY A 85 17.03 9.19 16.53
CA GLY A 85 15.83 9.73 17.15
C GLY A 85 14.76 10.18 16.16
N GLU A 86 15.06 10.33 14.87
CA GLU A 86 14.06 10.71 13.87
C GLU A 86 13.11 9.55 13.56
N ARG A 87 11.84 9.88 13.34
CA ARG A 87 10.76 8.96 13.01
C ARG A 87 10.63 8.84 11.50
N VAL A 88 10.64 7.61 11.01
CA VAL A 88 10.58 7.31 9.58
C VAL A 88 9.61 6.18 9.27
N GLY A 89 9.10 6.18 8.03
CA GLY A 89 8.31 5.09 7.46
C GLY A 89 9.09 4.35 6.39
N VAL A 90 8.91 3.01 6.35
CA VAL A 90 9.50 2.14 5.32
C VAL A 90 8.40 1.44 4.57
N PRO A 91 8.33 1.59 3.23
CA PRO A 91 7.32 0.96 2.38
C PRO A 91 7.78 -0.40 1.83
N TRP A 92 6.96 -0.97 0.95
CA TRP A 92 7.26 -2.21 0.22
C TRP A 92 8.54 -2.13 -0.63
N LEU A 93 8.71 -1.07 -1.43
CA LEU A 93 9.94 -0.87 -2.21
C LEU A 93 11.07 -0.43 -1.29
N GLY A 94 11.91 -1.39 -0.90
CA GLY A 94 13.01 -1.17 0.04
C GLY A 94 14.29 -0.61 -0.60
N SER A 95 14.59 -0.99 -1.84
CA SER A 95 15.67 -0.36 -2.63
C SER A 95 15.59 -0.75 -4.11
N THR A 96 16.40 -0.08 -4.95
CA THR A 96 16.55 -0.36 -6.38
C THR A 96 18.02 -0.21 -6.78
N ASP A 97 18.40 -0.77 -7.94
CA ASP A 97 19.79 -0.69 -8.45
C ASP A 97 20.21 0.74 -8.85
N GLY A 98 19.24 1.63 -9.13
CA GLY A 98 19.50 3.01 -9.54
C GLY A 98 20.11 3.16 -10.93
N THR A 99 20.41 2.06 -11.64
CA THR A 99 21.23 2.06 -12.86
C THR A 99 20.53 1.46 -14.09
N CYS A 100 19.50 0.64 -13.90
CA CYS A 100 18.75 0.07 -15.03
C CYS A 100 17.97 1.15 -15.81
N PRO A 101 17.50 0.84 -17.02
CA PRO A 101 16.77 1.81 -17.84
C PRO A 101 15.54 2.42 -17.15
N ALA A 102 14.82 1.65 -16.34
CA ALA A 102 13.66 2.14 -15.60
C ALA A 102 14.08 3.15 -14.53
N CYS A 103 15.09 2.83 -13.72
CA CYS A 103 15.62 3.73 -12.70
C CYS A 103 16.13 5.05 -13.29
N ARG A 104 16.85 5.00 -14.42
CA ARG A 104 17.35 6.20 -15.11
C ARG A 104 16.25 7.11 -15.64
N ARG A 105 15.05 6.56 -15.91
CA ARG A 105 13.87 7.34 -16.31
C ARG A 105 13.00 7.80 -15.15
N GLY A 106 13.43 7.57 -13.90
CA GLY A 106 12.62 7.89 -12.71
C GLY A 106 11.43 6.95 -12.50
N GLN A 107 11.43 5.79 -13.16
CA GLN A 107 10.45 4.71 -13.03
C GLN A 107 11.00 3.59 -12.15
N GLU A 108 11.57 3.94 -11.01
CA GLU A 108 12.29 3.01 -10.11
C GLU A 108 11.40 1.89 -9.55
N ASN A 109 10.09 2.11 -9.52
CA ASN A 109 9.09 1.07 -9.22
C ASN A 109 9.10 -0.10 -10.23
N LEU A 110 9.67 0.10 -11.41
CA LEU A 110 9.86 -0.89 -12.47
C LEU A 110 11.33 -1.31 -12.61
N CYS A 111 12.12 -1.19 -11.54
CA CYS A 111 13.52 -1.62 -11.53
C CYS A 111 13.65 -3.10 -11.89
N ASP A 112 14.71 -3.44 -12.64
CA ASP A 112 15.01 -4.83 -13.02
C ASP A 112 15.51 -5.66 -11.81
N HIS A 113 16.07 -4.98 -10.77
CA HIS A 113 16.61 -5.61 -9.56
C HIS A 113 16.07 -4.90 -8.30
N PRO A 114 14.75 -4.94 -8.04
CA PRO A 114 14.18 -4.31 -6.86
C PRO A 114 14.42 -5.14 -5.62
N VAL A 115 14.53 -4.48 -4.47
CA VAL A 115 14.51 -5.14 -3.16
C VAL A 115 13.20 -4.78 -2.46
N PHE A 116 12.49 -5.79 -1.97
CA PHE A 116 11.20 -5.61 -1.32
C PHE A 116 11.29 -5.93 0.17
N THR A 117 10.85 -4.99 0.99
CA THR A 117 10.80 -5.09 2.45
C THR A 117 9.78 -6.14 2.87
N GLY A 118 10.16 -7.06 3.77
CA GLY A 118 9.28 -8.14 4.21
C GLY A 118 9.04 -9.23 3.15
N TYR A 119 9.92 -9.32 2.14
CA TYR A 119 9.86 -10.32 1.08
C TYR A 119 11.26 -10.78 0.64
N SER A 120 12.05 -9.94 -0.03
CA SER A 120 13.43 -10.25 -0.40
C SER A 120 14.43 -9.92 0.72
N VAL A 121 14.02 -9.10 1.66
CA VAL A 121 14.73 -8.79 2.91
C VAL A 121 13.75 -8.79 4.07
N ASP A 122 14.27 -8.91 5.30
CA ASP A 122 13.45 -8.89 6.51
C ASP A 122 12.70 -7.56 6.66
N GLY A 123 11.47 -7.65 7.16
CA GLY A 123 10.55 -6.56 7.34
C GLY A 123 10.38 -6.11 8.80
N GLY A 124 9.17 -5.64 9.13
CA GLY A 124 8.85 -4.97 10.38
C GLY A 124 8.04 -5.77 11.39
N PHE A 125 7.78 -7.06 11.18
CA PHE A 125 7.18 -7.91 12.23
C PHE A 125 8.26 -8.31 13.24
N ALA A 126 9.01 -7.34 13.73
CA ALA A 126 10.12 -7.48 14.66
C ALA A 126 10.38 -6.18 15.43
N GLU A 127 11.12 -6.26 16.54
CA GLU A 127 11.47 -5.07 17.33
C GLU A 127 12.44 -4.12 16.63
N TYR A 128 13.26 -4.63 15.72
CA TYR A 128 14.21 -3.84 14.94
C TYR A 128 14.24 -4.32 13.48
N THR A 129 14.53 -3.40 12.58
CA THR A 129 14.76 -3.70 11.15
C THR A 129 15.80 -2.75 10.58
N VAL A 130 16.43 -3.12 9.47
CA VAL A 130 17.30 -2.25 8.68
C VAL A 130 16.61 -1.83 7.40
N ALA A 131 16.84 -0.59 6.96
CA ALA A 131 16.28 -0.05 5.73
C ALA A 131 17.30 0.82 5.00
N ASP A 132 17.26 0.83 3.66
CA ASP A 132 17.98 1.81 2.84
C ASP A 132 17.38 3.20 3.10
N GLU A 133 18.20 4.14 3.60
CA GLU A 133 17.71 5.47 3.96
C GLU A 133 17.09 6.24 2.79
N ARG A 134 17.47 5.93 1.55
CA ARG A 134 16.93 6.55 0.35
C ARG A 134 15.45 6.24 0.11
N PHE A 135 14.98 5.09 0.63
CA PHE A 135 13.61 4.58 0.50
C PHE A 135 12.79 4.74 1.79
N CYS A 136 13.35 5.37 2.81
CA CYS A 136 12.61 5.77 4.00
C CYS A 136 11.96 7.15 3.80
N PHE A 137 10.77 7.34 4.38
CA PHE A 137 10.05 8.61 4.34
C PHE A 137 10.02 9.26 5.72
N PRO A 138 10.29 10.57 5.84
CA PRO A 138 9.99 11.30 7.07
C PRO A 138 8.47 11.28 7.27
N LEU A 139 8.02 10.92 8.46
CA LEU A 139 6.59 10.87 8.77
C LEU A 139 6.13 12.17 9.43
N PRO A 140 4.98 12.73 8.98
CA PRO A 140 4.41 13.91 9.62
C PRO A 140 4.04 13.66 11.09
N ASP A 141 4.31 14.63 11.96
CA ASP A 141 4.00 14.57 13.40
C ASP A 141 2.49 14.49 13.69
N ALA A 142 1.66 14.86 12.71
CA ALA A 142 0.21 14.80 12.81
C ALA A 142 -0.37 13.37 12.92
N TYR A 143 0.42 12.34 12.61
CA TYR A 143 0.01 10.95 12.68
C TYR A 143 0.66 10.22 13.85
N ALA A 144 -0.13 9.51 14.66
CA ALA A 144 0.41 8.50 15.57
C ALA A 144 1.05 7.35 14.78
N ASP A 145 1.89 6.54 15.42
CA ASP A 145 2.63 5.46 14.75
C ASP A 145 1.68 4.45 14.08
N VAL A 146 0.58 4.11 14.77
CA VAL A 146 -0.42 3.17 14.27
C VAL A 146 -1.24 3.72 13.10
N ASP A 147 -1.47 5.04 13.07
CA ASP A 147 -2.23 5.69 11.98
C ASP A 147 -1.35 5.90 10.74
N ALA A 148 -0.04 6.07 10.92
CA ALA A 148 0.91 6.25 9.83
C ALA A 148 1.22 4.93 9.10
N ALA A 149 1.18 3.78 9.77
CA ALA A 149 1.56 2.50 9.19
C ALA A 149 0.74 2.15 7.91
N PRO A 150 -0.61 2.22 7.88
CA PRO A 150 -1.38 1.93 6.66
C PRO A 150 -1.09 2.87 5.50
N LEU A 151 -0.64 4.09 5.79
CA LEU A 151 -0.31 5.08 4.76
C LEU A 151 0.88 4.63 3.90
N LEU A 152 1.78 3.81 4.46
CA LEU A 152 3.00 3.33 3.79
C LEU A 152 2.78 2.23 2.73
N CYS A 153 1.57 1.69 2.61
CA CYS A 153 1.21 0.77 1.53
C CYS A 153 -0.08 1.22 0.86
N ALA A 154 -1.23 1.06 1.51
CA ALA A 154 -2.53 1.41 0.95
C ALA A 154 -2.61 2.90 0.56
N GLY A 155 -2.05 3.80 1.37
CA GLY A 155 -1.96 5.23 1.07
C GLY A 155 -1.09 5.51 -0.16
N LEU A 156 0.11 4.95 -0.21
CA LEU A 156 1.07 5.19 -1.30
C LEU A 156 0.59 4.60 -2.64
N ILE A 157 0.11 3.34 -2.64
CA ILE A 157 -0.42 2.70 -3.84
C ILE A 157 -1.69 3.40 -4.31
N GLY A 158 -2.57 3.76 -3.38
CA GLY A 158 -3.76 4.53 -3.68
C GLY A 158 -3.41 5.87 -4.30
N TYR A 159 -2.45 6.62 -3.73
CA TYR A 159 -2.02 7.92 -4.24
C TYR A 159 -1.45 7.80 -5.66
N ARG A 160 -0.56 6.84 -5.90
CA ARG A 160 -0.04 6.58 -7.24
C ARG A 160 -1.16 6.25 -8.23
N THR A 161 -2.11 5.39 -7.83
CA THR A 161 -3.27 5.04 -8.67
C THR A 161 -4.07 6.29 -9.04
N TYR A 162 -4.31 7.16 -8.07
CA TYR A 162 -5.00 8.43 -8.28
C TYR A 162 -4.22 9.38 -9.20
N ARG A 163 -2.92 9.57 -8.97
CA ARG A 163 -2.09 10.43 -9.84
C ARG A 163 -2.01 9.92 -11.28
N MET A 164 -2.09 8.60 -11.49
CA MET A 164 -2.13 8.01 -12.82
C MET A 164 -3.47 8.21 -13.55
N ALA A 165 -4.52 8.67 -12.88
CA ALA A 165 -5.77 9.07 -13.53
C ALA A 165 -5.60 10.33 -14.41
N GLY A 166 -4.60 11.16 -14.11
CA GLY A 166 -4.34 12.43 -14.79
C GLY A 166 -4.72 13.64 -13.94
N GLU A 167 -4.38 14.83 -14.42
CA GLU A 167 -4.58 16.08 -13.66
C GLU A 167 -5.99 16.66 -13.82
N ASN A 168 -6.58 16.53 -15.00
CA ASN A 168 -7.86 17.14 -15.37
C ASN A 168 -9.04 16.17 -15.17
N VAL A 169 -9.14 15.56 -13.99
CA VAL A 169 -10.24 14.67 -13.61
C VAL A 169 -11.10 15.36 -12.55
N GLU A 170 -12.42 15.32 -12.72
CA GLU A 170 -13.41 15.85 -11.78
C GLU A 170 -14.27 14.74 -11.20
N ALA A 171 -14.73 13.80 -12.03
CA ALA A 171 -15.57 12.67 -11.68
C ALA A 171 -14.74 11.37 -11.61
N LEU A 172 -14.55 10.82 -10.41
CA LEU A 172 -13.73 9.64 -10.15
C LEU A 172 -14.59 8.44 -9.70
N GLY A 173 -14.48 7.32 -10.41
CA GLY A 173 -15.02 6.04 -9.99
C GLY A 173 -14.02 5.22 -9.17
N PHE A 174 -14.44 4.67 -8.04
CA PHE A 174 -13.65 3.78 -7.19
C PHE A 174 -14.27 2.39 -7.21
N TYR A 175 -13.71 1.46 -7.94
CA TYR A 175 -14.17 0.06 -8.03
C TYR A 175 -13.49 -0.79 -6.94
N GLY A 176 -14.27 -1.14 -5.91
CA GLY A 176 -13.79 -1.67 -4.64
C GLY A 176 -13.41 -0.55 -3.67
N PHE A 177 -14.20 -0.38 -2.60
CA PHE A 177 -14.02 0.70 -1.62
C PHE A 177 -13.40 0.19 -0.32
N GLY A 178 -12.21 -0.45 -0.43
CA GLY A 178 -11.40 -0.96 0.68
C GLY A 178 -10.34 0.03 1.19
N ALA A 179 -9.28 -0.50 1.81
CA ALA A 179 -8.24 0.28 2.49
C ALA A 179 -7.62 1.39 1.62
N ALA A 180 -7.18 1.09 0.39
CA ALA A 180 -6.58 2.11 -0.47
C ALA A 180 -7.61 3.14 -0.97
N ALA A 181 -8.80 2.67 -1.35
CA ALA A 181 -9.84 3.53 -1.88
C ALA A 181 -10.29 4.58 -0.86
N HIS A 182 -10.61 4.19 0.39
CA HIS A 182 -11.10 5.14 1.38
C HIS A 182 -10.06 6.17 1.80
N LEU A 183 -8.75 5.81 1.81
CA LEU A 183 -7.69 6.77 2.09
C LEU A 183 -7.57 7.81 0.97
N ILE A 184 -7.63 7.37 -0.28
CA ILE A 184 -7.43 8.26 -1.42
C ILE A 184 -8.69 9.04 -1.80
N ALA A 185 -9.87 8.51 -1.53
CA ALA A 185 -11.10 9.27 -1.65
C ALA A 185 -11.07 10.55 -0.79
N GLN A 186 -10.45 10.52 0.41
CA GLN A 186 -10.28 11.71 1.24
C GLN A 186 -9.39 12.76 0.55
N VAL A 187 -8.28 12.32 -0.08
CA VAL A 187 -7.39 13.22 -0.84
C VAL A 187 -8.12 13.80 -2.05
N ALA A 188 -8.76 12.95 -2.85
CA ALA A 188 -9.49 13.36 -4.04
C ALA A 188 -10.63 14.35 -3.71
N ARG A 189 -11.36 14.09 -2.64
CA ARG A 189 -12.41 15.00 -2.14
C ARG A 189 -11.83 16.36 -1.68
N PHE A 190 -10.71 16.34 -0.95
CA PHE A 190 -10.03 17.59 -0.56
C PHE A 190 -9.59 18.41 -1.78
N GLU A 191 -9.21 17.75 -2.87
CA GLU A 191 -8.91 18.38 -4.16
C GLU A 191 -10.15 18.72 -4.99
N GLY A 192 -11.36 18.62 -4.40
CA GLY A 192 -12.63 19.02 -5.02
C GLY A 192 -13.21 18.05 -6.04
N LYS A 193 -12.74 16.77 -6.04
CA LYS A 193 -13.25 15.76 -6.96
C LYS A 193 -14.55 15.14 -6.46
N LYS A 194 -15.43 14.76 -7.41
CA LYS A 194 -16.62 13.95 -7.14
C LYS A 194 -16.22 12.49 -7.04
N ILE A 195 -16.75 11.78 -6.06
CA ILE A 195 -16.40 10.39 -5.73
C ILE A 195 -17.60 9.47 -5.96
N TYR A 196 -17.45 8.52 -6.88
CA TYR A 196 -18.44 7.49 -7.19
C TYR A 196 -17.89 6.13 -6.76
N ALA A 197 -18.49 5.52 -5.73
CA ALA A 197 -18.06 4.25 -5.17
C ALA A 197 -18.82 3.07 -5.78
N PHE A 198 -18.09 2.10 -6.30
CA PHE A 198 -18.62 0.88 -6.89
C PHE A 198 -18.24 -0.33 -6.03
N THR A 199 -19.24 -1.05 -5.55
CA THR A 199 -19.07 -2.20 -4.67
C THR A 199 -19.57 -3.49 -5.34
N ARG A 200 -19.37 -4.61 -4.68
CA ARG A 200 -20.00 -5.86 -5.12
C ARG A 200 -21.52 -5.68 -5.18
N PRO A 201 -22.18 -6.29 -6.17
CA PRO A 201 -23.65 -6.26 -6.25
C PRO A 201 -24.31 -6.69 -4.94
N GLY A 202 -25.20 -5.85 -4.41
CA GLY A 202 -25.93 -6.10 -3.17
C GLY A 202 -25.17 -5.81 -1.87
N ASP A 203 -23.92 -5.35 -1.92
CA ASP A 203 -23.11 -5.05 -0.71
C ASP A 203 -23.49 -3.66 -0.13
N ARG A 204 -24.65 -3.62 0.53
CA ARG A 204 -25.20 -2.41 1.16
C ARG A 204 -24.25 -1.82 2.22
N ALA A 205 -23.59 -2.68 3.00
CA ALA A 205 -22.70 -2.23 4.06
C ALA A 205 -21.50 -1.46 3.49
N ALA A 206 -20.89 -1.95 2.39
CA ALA A 206 -19.80 -1.25 1.71
C ALA A 206 -20.28 0.06 1.05
N GLN A 207 -21.49 0.10 0.49
CA GLN A 207 -22.08 1.31 -0.08
C GLN A 207 -22.29 2.38 0.99
N GLU A 208 -22.90 2.01 2.11
CA GLU A 208 -23.10 2.91 3.26
C GLU A 208 -21.76 3.39 3.84
N PHE A 209 -20.77 2.51 3.93
CA PHE A 209 -19.43 2.90 4.35
C PHE A 209 -18.85 3.96 3.41
N ALA A 210 -18.91 3.76 2.10
CA ALA A 210 -18.41 4.71 1.12
C ALA A 210 -19.08 6.09 1.24
N LEU A 211 -20.40 6.11 1.41
CA LEU A 211 -21.16 7.36 1.62
C LEU A 211 -20.74 8.06 2.93
N ARG A 212 -20.56 7.31 4.02
CA ARG A 212 -20.03 7.89 5.29
C ARG A 212 -18.64 8.48 5.13
N GLN A 213 -17.81 7.87 4.27
CA GLN A 213 -16.46 8.37 3.93
C GLN A 213 -16.50 9.54 2.93
N GLY A 214 -17.67 9.95 2.50
CA GLY A 214 -17.88 11.15 1.69
C GLY A 214 -17.94 10.90 0.19
N ALA A 215 -18.26 9.70 -0.25
CA ALA A 215 -18.63 9.48 -1.64
C ALA A 215 -19.94 10.22 -1.97
N ASP A 216 -20.00 10.84 -3.15
CA ASP A 216 -21.18 11.53 -3.65
C ASP A 216 -22.27 10.54 -4.09
N TRP A 217 -21.86 9.32 -4.46
CA TRP A 217 -22.75 8.23 -4.83
C TRP A 217 -22.04 6.87 -4.54
N ALA A 218 -22.84 5.89 -4.19
CA ALA A 218 -22.39 4.52 -4.06
C ALA A 218 -23.42 3.53 -4.64
N GLY A 219 -22.96 2.51 -5.35
CA GLY A 219 -23.84 1.51 -5.97
C GLY A 219 -23.10 0.24 -6.40
N ASP A 220 -23.86 -0.66 -7.00
CA ASP A 220 -23.33 -1.91 -7.53
C ASP A 220 -22.38 -1.65 -8.70
N SER A 221 -21.30 -2.41 -8.80
CA SER A 221 -20.27 -2.24 -9.85
C SER A 221 -20.77 -2.46 -11.29
N THR A 222 -21.96 -3.01 -11.45
CA THR A 222 -22.62 -3.24 -12.75
C THR A 222 -23.65 -2.18 -13.10
N VAL A 223 -23.88 -1.21 -12.23
CA VAL A 223 -24.84 -0.11 -12.45
C VAL A 223 -24.09 1.10 -12.99
N ALA A 224 -24.68 1.80 -13.95
CA ALA A 224 -24.11 3.01 -14.50
C ALA A 224 -24.05 4.12 -13.44
N PRO A 225 -22.97 4.92 -13.37
CA PRO A 225 -22.90 6.08 -12.49
C PRO A 225 -23.91 7.16 -12.95
N PRO A 226 -24.24 8.11 -12.08
CA PRO A 226 -25.14 9.24 -12.40
C PRO A 226 -24.63 10.11 -13.57
N GLU A 227 -23.33 10.17 -13.78
CA GLU A 227 -22.70 10.89 -14.91
C GLU A 227 -21.47 10.09 -15.42
N PRO A 228 -21.01 10.31 -16.68
CA PRO A 228 -19.78 9.67 -17.16
C PRO A 228 -18.57 10.07 -16.32
N LEU A 229 -17.71 9.11 -16.02
CA LEU A 229 -16.52 9.32 -15.21
C LEU A 229 -15.35 9.85 -16.07
N ASP A 230 -14.52 10.72 -15.52
CA ASP A 230 -13.23 11.08 -16.12
C ASP A 230 -12.21 9.96 -15.96
N ALA A 231 -12.20 9.32 -14.80
CA ALA A 231 -11.35 8.16 -14.56
C ALA A 231 -12.01 7.16 -13.61
N ALA A 232 -11.60 5.89 -13.75
CA ALA A 232 -11.99 4.80 -12.87
C ALA A 232 -10.74 4.16 -12.25
N LEU A 233 -10.71 4.08 -10.92
CA LEU A 233 -9.64 3.49 -10.11
C LEU A 233 -10.10 2.13 -9.61
N ILE A 234 -9.45 1.04 -10.03
CA ILE A 234 -9.85 -0.33 -9.68
C ILE A 234 -8.91 -0.86 -8.61
N PHE A 235 -9.44 -1.03 -7.41
CA PHE A 235 -8.71 -1.60 -6.27
C PHE A 235 -9.09 -3.04 -5.97
N ALA A 236 -10.29 -3.48 -6.40
CA ALA A 236 -10.68 -4.88 -6.30
C ALA A 236 -9.95 -5.74 -7.36
N PRO A 237 -9.38 -6.91 -7.00
CA PRO A 237 -8.59 -7.73 -7.91
C PRO A 237 -9.48 -8.58 -8.84
N VAL A 238 -10.40 -7.94 -9.57
CA VAL A 238 -11.45 -8.58 -10.37
C VAL A 238 -11.40 -8.04 -11.81
N GLY A 239 -10.86 -8.82 -12.74
CA GLY A 239 -10.65 -8.42 -14.13
C GLY A 239 -11.90 -7.93 -14.87
N PRO A 240 -13.10 -8.55 -14.72
CA PRO A 240 -14.35 -8.05 -15.30
C PRO A 240 -14.67 -6.58 -14.96
N LEU A 241 -14.20 -6.05 -13.83
CA LEU A 241 -14.42 -4.65 -13.47
C LEU A 241 -13.75 -3.66 -14.43
N VAL A 242 -12.70 -4.08 -15.14
CA VAL A 242 -12.07 -3.26 -16.19
C VAL A 242 -13.07 -2.96 -17.30
N VAL A 243 -13.87 -3.96 -17.69
CA VAL A 243 -14.90 -3.80 -18.72
C VAL A 243 -16.03 -2.91 -18.23
N GLU A 244 -16.48 -3.09 -16.99
CA GLU A 244 -17.52 -2.22 -16.39
C GLU A 244 -17.02 -0.76 -16.27
N ALA A 245 -15.78 -0.57 -15.86
CA ALA A 245 -15.15 0.74 -15.78
C ALA A 245 -15.03 1.43 -17.17
N LEU A 246 -14.66 0.66 -18.22
CA LEU A 246 -14.62 1.18 -19.60
C LEU A 246 -15.99 1.65 -20.11
N LYS A 247 -17.09 1.01 -19.68
CA LYS A 247 -18.45 1.44 -19.99
C LYS A 247 -18.83 2.75 -19.30
N ALA A 248 -18.25 3.00 -18.11
CA ALA A 248 -18.58 4.13 -17.27
C ALA A 248 -17.74 5.38 -17.57
N VAL A 249 -16.52 5.22 -18.11
CA VAL A 249 -15.67 6.37 -18.41
C VAL A 249 -16.05 7.04 -19.74
N ARG A 250 -15.98 8.36 -19.77
CA ARG A 250 -16.20 9.16 -20.98
C ARG A 250 -15.17 8.90 -22.06
N LYS A 251 -15.34 9.49 -23.24
CA LYS A 251 -14.29 9.58 -24.29
C LYS A 251 -13.04 10.22 -23.70
N GLY A 252 -11.87 9.66 -24.00
CA GLY A 252 -10.59 10.09 -23.43
C GLY A 252 -10.43 9.76 -21.94
N GLY A 253 -11.37 9.01 -21.34
CA GLY A 253 -11.32 8.61 -19.94
C GLY A 253 -10.27 7.53 -19.68
N VAL A 254 -9.86 7.41 -18.40
CA VAL A 254 -8.75 6.53 -17.98
C VAL A 254 -9.24 5.50 -16.98
N VAL A 255 -8.93 4.23 -17.21
CA VAL A 255 -9.11 3.14 -16.25
C VAL A 255 -7.75 2.77 -15.67
N VAL A 256 -7.58 2.88 -14.36
CA VAL A 256 -6.32 2.60 -13.67
C VAL A 256 -6.50 1.40 -12.73
N CYS A 257 -5.82 0.30 -13.02
CA CYS A 257 -5.83 -0.91 -12.19
C CYS A 257 -4.77 -0.80 -11.09
N GLY A 258 -5.20 -0.56 -9.85
CA GLY A 258 -4.34 -0.47 -8.66
C GLY A 258 -4.35 -1.74 -7.81
N GLY A 259 -5.23 -2.70 -8.10
CA GLY A 259 -5.26 -4.01 -7.43
C GLY A 259 -4.13 -4.92 -7.90
N ILE A 260 -3.55 -5.68 -6.97
CA ILE A 260 -2.55 -6.71 -7.26
C ILE A 260 -3.25 -8.07 -7.41
N HIS A 261 -2.64 -9.00 -8.15
CA HIS A 261 -3.19 -10.35 -8.42
C HIS A 261 -4.61 -10.34 -8.99
N MET A 262 -4.86 -9.42 -9.91
CA MET A 262 -6.14 -9.32 -10.60
C MET A 262 -6.41 -10.56 -11.46
N SER A 263 -7.65 -11.06 -11.43
CA SER A 263 -8.07 -12.11 -12.35
C SER A 263 -8.04 -11.63 -13.81
N ASP A 264 -8.09 -12.56 -14.76
CA ASP A 264 -8.04 -12.24 -16.20
C ASP A 264 -9.11 -11.21 -16.58
N ILE A 265 -8.71 -10.27 -17.42
CA ILE A 265 -9.63 -9.31 -18.03
C ILE A 265 -10.32 -10.04 -19.19
N PRO A 266 -11.65 -10.20 -19.17
CA PRO A 266 -12.35 -10.87 -20.27
C PRO A 266 -12.22 -10.07 -21.56
N SER A 267 -12.37 -10.76 -22.70
CA SER A 267 -12.46 -10.08 -23.99
C SER A 267 -13.64 -9.11 -24.02
N PHE A 268 -13.45 -7.97 -24.66
CA PHE A 268 -14.49 -6.95 -24.81
C PHE A 268 -14.44 -6.32 -26.21
N PRO A 269 -15.55 -5.75 -26.70
CA PRO A 269 -15.59 -5.08 -28.00
C PRO A 269 -14.64 -3.88 -28.04
N TYR A 270 -13.88 -3.73 -29.14
CA TYR A 270 -12.98 -2.59 -29.33
C TYR A 270 -13.69 -1.22 -29.20
N ALA A 271 -15.00 -1.17 -29.48
CA ALA A 271 -15.82 0.02 -29.31
C ALA A 271 -15.77 0.60 -27.88
N LEU A 272 -15.54 -0.24 -26.85
CA LEU A 272 -15.38 0.23 -25.46
C LEU A 272 -14.03 0.90 -25.21
N LEU A 273 -12.99 0.58 -25.98
CA LEU A 273 -11.69 1.22 -25.91
C LEU A 273 -11.55 2.39 -26.89
N TRP A 274 -12.33 2.36 -27.96
CA TRP A 274 -12.36 3.41 -28.98
C TRP A 274 -12.58 4.78 -28.37
N GLU A 275 -12.23 5.85 -29.09
CA GLU A 275 -12.35 7.23 -28.64
C GLU A 275 -11.37 7.60 -27.53
N GLU A 276 -10.12 7.15 -27.68
CA GLU A 276 -8.96 7.52 -26.85
C GLU A 276 -9.06 7.11 -25.38
N ARG A 277 -9.90 6.11 -25.04
CA ARG A 277 -9.90 5.55 -23.69
C ARG A 277 -8.61 4.79 -23.40
N VAL A 278 -8.13 4.89 -22.16
CA VAL A 278 -6.87 4.29 -21.74
C VAL A 278 -7.12 3.29 -20.62
N VAL A 279 -6.52 2.10 -20.72
CA VAL A 279 -6.40 1.17 -19.59
C VAL A 279 -4.92 1.07 -19.23
N ARG A 280 -4.62 1.24 -17.96
CA ARG A 280 -3.24 1.09 -17.43
C ARG A 280 -3.24 0.44 -16.06
N SER A 281 -2.09 -0.11 -15.66
CA SER A 281 -1.89 -0.70 -14.33
C SER A 281 -0.92 0.12 -13.49
N VAL A 282 -0.99 -0.07 -12.18
CA VAL A 282 -0.01 0.41 -11.22
C VAL A 282 0.86 -0.77 -10.79
N ALA A 283 2.15 -0.59 -10.79
CA ALA A 283 3.11 -1.50 -10.19
C ALA A 283 3.91 -0.75 -9.14
N ASN A 284 3.65 -1.07 -7.85
CA ASN A 284 4.40 -0.49 -6.75
C ASN A 284 4.29 1.05 -6.67
N LEU A 285 5.26 1.72 -6.05
CA LEU A 285 5.37 3.17 -5.87
C LEU A 285 6.77 3.65 -6.24
N THR A 286 6.90 4.92 -6.56
CA THR A 286 8.19 5.62 -6.61
C THR A 286 8.41 6.42 -5.32
N ARG A 287 9.66 6.79 -5.01
CA ARG A 287 9.95 7.70 -3.89
C ARG A 287 9.20 9.02 -4.03
N ARG A 288 9.09 9.52 -5.25
CA ARG A 288 8.34 10.74 -5.55
C ARG A 288 6.87 10.63 -5.14
N ASP A 289 6.20 9.50 -5.42
CA ASP A 289 4.82 9.29 -4.98
C ASP A 289 4.69 9.40 -3.45
N GLY A 290 5.66 8.85 -2.72
CA GLY A 290 5.70 8.93 -1.25
C GLY A 290 5.95 10.35 -0.74
N GLU A 291 6.90 11.06 -1.31
CA GLU A 291 7.21 12.45 -0.95
C GLU A 291 6.00 13.37 -1.20
N GLU A 292 5.35 13.24 -2.35
CA GLU A 292 4.14 13.99 -2.69
C GLU A 292 2.96 13.64 -1.77
N PHE A 293 2.75 12.34 -1.50
CA PHE A 293 1.67 11.89 -0.62
C PHE A 293 1.84 12.38 0.81
N PHE A 294 3.02 12.24 1.41
CA PHE A 294 3.27 12.72 2.77
C PHE A 294 3.31 14.25 2.90
N ALA A 295 3.44 14.98 1.78
CA ALA A 295 3.26 16.43 1.75
C ALA A 295 1.77 16.85 1.72
N VAL A 296 0.88 16.04 1.18
CA VAL A 296 -0.56 16.33 1.08
C VAL A 296 -1.37 15.72 2.23
N ALA A 297 -1.05 14.51 2.66
CA ALA A 297 -1.82 13.76 3.65
C ALA A 297 -2.11 14.54 4.95
N PRO A 298 -1.17 15.27 5.58
CA PRO A 298 -1.46 16.03 6.79
C PRO A 298 -2.37 17.26 6.55
N LYS A 299 -2.43 17.76 5.31
CA LYS A 299 -3.33 18.88 4.95
C LYS A 299 -4.79 18.44 4.83
N VAL A 300 -4.99 17.16 4.47
CA VAL A 300 -6.33 16.54 4.27
C VAL A 300 -7.02 16.15 5.56
N PRO A 301 -6.50 16.02 6.68
CA PRO A 301 -5.83 14.97 7.45
C PRO A 301 -6.40 13.57 7.17
N VAL A 302 -5.75 12.86 6.30
CA VAL A 302 -6.14 11.48 5.90
C VAL A 302 -6.19 10.57 7.12
N ARG A 303 -7.28 9.84 7.30
CA ARG A 303 -7.48 8.91 8.42
C ARG A 303 -7.71 7.49 7.93
N ALA A 304 -6.98 6.55 8.50
CA ALA A 304 -7.25 5.13 8.41
C ALA A 304 -8.04 4.67 9.65
N GLU A 305 -9.04 3.81 9.45
CA GLU A 305 -9.58 3.02 10.57
C GLU A 305 -8.56 1.93 10.90
N VAL A 306 -8.15 1.83 12.17
CA VAL A 306 -7.06 0.92 12.58
C VAL A 306 -7.52 0.02 13.73
N GLN A 307 -7.23 -1.28 13.60
CA GLN A 307 -7.30 -2.25 14.68
C GLN A 307 -5.88 -2.69 15.05
N THR A 308 -5.50 -2.53 16.32
CA THR A 308 -4.15 -2.84 16.79
C THR A 308 -4.04 -4.24 17.38
N PHE A 309 -2.89 -4.86 17.19
CA PHE A 309 -2.52 -6.17 17.73
C PHE A 309 -1.11 -6.10 18.31
N PRO A 310 -0.79 -6.86 19.37
CA PRO A 310 0.61 -7.00 19.79
C PRO A 310 1.39 -7.81 18.73
N LEU A 311 2.72 -7.68 18.70
CA LEU A 311 3.59 -8.36 17.73
C LEU A 311 3.31 -9.87 17.65
N GLU A 312 3.14 -10.51 18.80
CA GLU A 312 2.92 -11.96 18.91
C GLU A 312 1.59 -12.43 18.33
N ALA A 313 0.65 -11.52 18.10
CA ALA A 313 -0.66 -11.80 17.51
C ALA A 313 -0.68 -11.58 15.97
N ALA A 314 0.48 -11.57 15.31
CA ALA A 314 0.56 -11.37 13.86
C ALA A 314 -0.27 -12.39 13.06
N ASP A 315 -0.26 -13.68 13.44
CA ASP A 315 -1.11 -14.69 12.80
C ASP A 315 -2.61 -14.42 12.99
N GLN A 316 -3.01 -13.92 14.16
CA GLN A 316 -4.40 -13.53 14.40
C GLN A 316 -4.82 -12.39 13.48
N ALA A 317 -3.97 -11.38 13.31
CA ALA A 317 -4.21 -10.25 12.42
C ALA A 317 -4.32 -10.71 10.95
N LEU A 318 -3.42 -11.59 10.49
CA LEU A 318 -3.45 -12.20 9.16
C LEU A 318 -4.72 -13.02 8.93
N ASN A 319 -5.13 -13.85 9.89
CA ASN A 319 -6.34 -14.67 9.79
C ASN A 319 -7.62 -13.83 9.76
N LEU A 320 -7.66 -12.73 10.53
CA LEU A 320 -8.79 -11.81 10.51
C LEU A 320 -8.89 -11.08 9.16
N LEU A 321 -7.75 -10.68 8.59
CA LEU A 321 -7.70 -10.10 7.25
C LEU A 321 -8.14 -11.11 6.18
N ARG A 322 -7.66 -12.37 6.26
CA ARG A 322 -8.04 -13.48 5.33
C ARG A 322 -9.54 -13.75 5.33
N SER A 323 -10.17 -13.74 6.51
CA SER A 323 -11.61 -14.01 6.65
C SER A 323 -12.50 -12.83 6.25
N GLY A 324 -11.91 -11.65 5.96
CA GLY A 324 -12.67 -10.42 5.71
C GLY A 324 -13.37 -9.85 6.97
N GLY A 325 -12.99 -10.33 8.16
CA GLY A 325 -13.54 -9.86 9.43
C GLY A 325 -12.92 -8.53 9.93
N LEU A 326 -11.94 -8.01 9.22
CA LEU A 326 -11.26 -6.76 9.58
C LEU A 326 -12.01 -5.56 9.01
N THR A 327 -12.30 -4.58 9.86
CA THR A 327 -12.74 -3.25 9.44
C THR A 327 -11.54 -2.31 9.47
N GLY A 328 -11.22 -1.69 8.33
CA GLY A 328 -10.05 -0.80 8.21
C GLY A 328 -8.73 -1.56 8.01
N ALA A 329 -7.69 -1.20 8.74
CA ALA A 329 -6.35 -1.75 8.65
C ALA A 329 -5.91 -2.43 9.95
N ALA A 330 -5.26 -3.59 9.87
CA ALA A 330 -4.59 -4.22 11.01
C ALA A 330 -3.19 -3.63 11.18
N VAL A 331 -2.79 -3.34 12.42
CA VAL A 331 -1.47 -2.81 12.74
C VAL A 331 -0.90 -3.51 13.96
N LEU A 332 0.29 -4.07 13.82
CA LEU A 332 1.06 -4.62 14.93
C LEU A 332 1.74 -3.47 15.70
N VAL A 333 1.59 -3.48 17.02
CA VAL A 333 2.33 -2.62 17.94
C VAL A 333 3.48 -3.42 18.50
N VAL A 334 4.70 -2.87 18.43
CA VAL A 334 5.94 -3.58 18.75
C VAL A 334 6.62 -3.01 20.00
#